data_58060dd1771cad13b7e3eefa69a0a165
#
_entry.id   58060dd1771cad13b7e3eefa69a0a165
#
_cell.length_a   1.000
_cell.length_b   1.000
_cell.length_c   1.000
_cell.angle_alpha   90.00
_cell.angle_beta   90.00
_cell.angle_gamma   90.00
#
_symmetry.space_group_name_H-M   'P 1'
#
loop_
_entity.id
_entity.type
_entity.pdbx_description
1 polymer ?
#
loop_
_entity_poly.entity_id
_entity_poly.type
_entity_poly.pdbx_seq_one_letter_code
_entity_poly.pdbx_strand_id
1 'polypeptide(L)'
;MKIIQTVCGFGIGTSLMLKINLEGLISKNGLDAKVFCSDLSSFAGNDCDLIFCSAELYENIAQRTNVPIVKIENFMDANELETKLIENLKED
;
A
#
# COMPACT_ATOMS: atom_id res chain seq x y z
N MET A 1 8.10 -8.88 10.45
CA MET A 1 6.80 -8.60 9.80
C MET A 1 6.81 -7.21 9.17
N LYS A 2 6.44 -7.12 7.92
CA LYS A 2 6.35 -5.82 7.22
C LYS A 2 5.02 -5.16 7.51
N ILE A 3 5.03 -3.87 7.72
CA ILE A 3 3.82 -3.09 7.92
C ILE A 3 3.57 -2.26 6.67
N ILE A 4 2.42 -2.45 6.06
CA ILE A 4 2.04 -1.79 4.82
C ILE A 4 0.91 -0.81 5.10
N GLN A 5 1.05 0.42 4.62
CA GLN A 5 0.03 1.43 4.77
C GLN A 5 -0.55 1.75 3.39
N THR A 6 -1.87 1.72 3.25
CA THR A 6 -2.53 2.19 2.04
C THR A 6 -3.03 3.60 2.29
N VAL A 7 -2.83 4.49 1.34
CA VAL A 7 -3.20 5.89 1.48
C VAL A 7 -4.17 6.31 0.38
N CYS A 8 -5.25 6.97 0.75
CA CYS A 8 -6.25 7.45 -0.17
C CYS A 8 -6.55 8.93 0.07
N GLY A 9 -6.72 9.68 -1.00
CA GLY A 9 -6.99 11.12 -0.90
C GLY A 9 -8.44 11.46 -0.65
N PHE A 10 -9.37 10.62 -1.10
CA PHE A 10 -10.79 10.92 -0.99
C PHE A 10 -11.53 9.73 -0.41
N GLY A 11 -11.87 9.79 0.80
CA GLY A 11 -12.66 8.76 1.45
C GLY A 11 -11.88 7.48 1.67
N ILE A 12 -12.38 6.65 2.54
CA ILE A 12 -11.74 5.45 2.94
C ILE A 12 -12.03 4.29 2.00
N GLY A 13 -13.06 4.39 1.17
CA GLY A 13 -13.53 3.28 0.35
C GLY A 13 -12.46 2.67 -0.54
N THR A 14 -11.72 3.49 -1.27
CA THR A 14 -10.69 3.00 -2.20
C THR A 14 -9.51 2.37 -1.45
N SER A 15 -9.04 3.00 -0.39
CA SER A 15 -7.93 2.45 0.37
C SER A 15 -8.35 1.20 1.13
N LEU A 16 -9.61 1.11 1.52
CA LEU A 16 -10.12 -0.09 2.17
C LEU A 16 -10.17 -1.26 1.19
N MET A 17 -10.61 -1.03 -0.05
CA MET A 17 -10.60 -2.07 -1.07
C MET A 17 -9.18 -2.53 -1.35
N LEU A 18 -8.25 -1.60 -1.43
CA LEU A 18 -6.86 -1.94 -1.65
C LEU A 18 -6.32 -2.76 -0.49
N LYS A 19 -6.67 -2.37 0.75
CA LYS A 19 -6.27 -3.12 1.93
C LYS A 19 -6.78 -4.56 1.89
N ILE A 20 -8.06 -4.74 1.57
CA ILE A 20 -8.66 -6.07 1.52
C ILE A 20 -7.98 -6.93 0.44
N ASN A 21 -7.73 -6.35 -0.72
CA ASN A 21 -7.07 -7.07 -1.79
C ASN A 21 -5.65 -7.47 -1.42
N LEU A 22 -4.91 -6.58 -0.77
CA LEU A 22 -3.56 -6.89 -0.33
C LEU A 22 -3.56 -7.96 0.76
N GLU A 23 -4.51 -7.89 1.68
CA GLU A 23 -4.60 -8.91 2.74
C GLU A 23 -4.87 -10.29 2.16
N GLY A 24 -5.72 -10.35 1.14
CA GLY A 24 -6.01 -11.61 0.45
C GLY A 24 -4.76 -12.19 -0.21
N LEU A 25 -3.96 -11.33 -0.86
CA LEU A 25 -2.74 -11.76 -1.52
C LEU A 25 -1.66 -12.17 -0.51
N ILE A 26 -1.57 -11.49 0.60
CA ILE A 26 -0.65 -11.84 1.67
C ILE A 26 -0.98 -13.23 2.20
N SER A 27 -2.25 -13.49 2.44
CA SER A 27 -2.69 -14.79 2.91
C SER A 27 -2.45 -15.88 1.88
N LYS A 28 -2.78 -15.60 0.62
CA LYS A 28 -2.62 -16.56 -0.46
C LYS A 28 -1.16 -16.97 -0.65
N ASN A 29 -0.25 -16.04 -0.50
CA ASN A 29 1.17 -16.29 -0.74
C ASN A 29 1.98 -16.59 0.52
N GLY A 30 1.34 -16.67 1.66
CA GLY A 30 2.00 -16.97 2.92
C GLY A 30 3.02 -15.91 3.34
N LEU A 31 2.73 -14.65 3.05
CA LEU A 31 3.66 -13.57 3.35
C LEU A 31 3.49 -13.09 4.79
N ASP A 32 4.56 -12.56 5.36
CA ASP A 32 4.52 -12.07 6.74
C ASP A 32 4.40 -10.54 6.71
N ALA A 33 3.17 -10.07 6.60
CA ALA A 33 2.90 -8.64 6.49
C ALA A 33 1.52 -8.29 7.04
N LYS A 34 1.37 -7.03 7.44
CA LYS A 34 0.10 -6.48 7.89
C LYS A 34 -0.21 -5.24 7.08
N VAL A 35 -1.47 -4.96 6.88
CA VAL A 35 -1.92 -3.79 6.10
C VAL A 35 -2.90 -2.96 6.92
N PHE A 36 -2.74 -1.66 6.89
CA PHE A 36 -3.75 -0.75 7.45
C PHE A 36 -3.94 0.42 6.49
N CYS A 37 -5.06 1.11 6.60
CA CYS A 37 -5.34 2.24 5.72
C CYS A 37 -5.29 3.56 6.47
N SER A 38 -4.90 4.61 5.76
CA SER A 38 -4.85 5.97 6.28
C SER A 38 -5.33 6.93 5.22
N ASP A 39 -5.56 8.17 5.61
CA ASP A 39 -5.89 9.20 4.65
C ASP A 39 -4.66 10.07 4.39
N LEU A 40 -4.78 10.96 3.41
CA LEU A 40 -3.68 11.80 2.99
C LEU A 40 -3.26 12.79 4.08
N SER A 41 -4.14 13.12 5.00
CA SER A 41 -3.83 14.10 6.03
C SER A 41 -3.04 13.52 7.20
N SER A 42 -3.12 12.22 7.44
CA SER A 42 -2.49 11.63 8.62
C SER A 42 -1.43 10.57 8.32
N PHE A 43 -1.26 10.17 7.09
CA PHE A 43 -0.40 9.02 6.79
C PHE A 43 1.06 9.23 7.22
N ALA A 44 1.56 10.46 7.13
CA ALA A 44 2.97 10.73 7.37
C ALA A 44 3.39 10.51 8.82
N GLY A 45 2.44 10.56 9.74
CA GLY A 45 2.72 10.34 11.15
C GLY A 45 2.68 8.89 11.58
N ASN A 46 2.36 7.98 10.68
CA ASN A 46 2.25 6.56 11.02
C ASN A 46 3.51 5.79 10.63
N ASP A 47 3.95 4.90 11.49
CA ASP A 47 5.11 4.05 11.19
C ASP A 47 4.71 2.91 10.27
N CYS A 48 5.46 2.72 9.21
CA CYS A 48 5.22 1.59 8.30
C CYS A 48 6.49 1.31 7.50
N ASP A 49 6.52 0.17 6.83
CA ASP A 49 7.65 -0.24 6.02
C ASP A 49 7.44 0.04 4.54
N LEU A 50 6.19 0.07 4.10
CA LEU A 50 5.83 0.34 2.72
C LEU A 50 4.53 1.13 2.66
N ILE A 51 4.37 1.95 1.64
CA ILE A 51 3.13 2.65 1.38
C ILE A 51 2.64 2.27 -0.01
N PHE A 52 1.36 1.91 -0.12
CA PHE A 52 0.73 1.66 -1.41
C PHE A 52 -0.25 2.80 -1.67
N CYS A 53 -0.20 3.38 -2.82
CA CYS A 53 -1.09 4.48 -3.18
C CYS A 53 -1.35 4.48 -4.68
N SER A 54 -2.31 5.30 -5.12
CA SER A 54 -2.59 5.44 -6.54
C SER A 54 -1.51 6.28 -7.21
N ALA A 55 -1.38 6.15 -8.51
CA ALA A 55 -0.44 6.94 -9.28
C ALA A 55 -0.69 8.44 -9.10
N GLU A 56 -1.95 8.83 -8.92
CA GLU A 56 -2.31 10.23 -8.77
C GLU A 56 -1.76 10.86 -7.49
N LEU A 57 -1.63 10.09 -6.44
CA LEU A 57 -1.18 10.59 -5.15
C LEU A 57 0.32 10.40 -4.92
N TYR A 58 0.96 9.69 -5.80
CA TYR A 58 2.36 9.28 -5.59
C TYR A 58 3.28 10.46 -5.29
N GLU A 59 3.25 11.51 -6.11
CA GLU A 59 4.16 12.63 -5.92
C GLU A 59 3.89 13.39 -4.63
N ASN A 60 2.61 13.56 -4.29
CA ASN A 60 2.22 14.23 -3.07
C ASN A 60 2.74 13.48 -1.85
N ILE A 61 2.58 12.17 -1.85
CA ILE A 61 3.00 11.32 -0.74
C ILE A 61 4.53 11.28 -0.68
N ALA A 62 5.20 11.17 -1.81
CA ALA A 62 6.64 11.07 -1.87
C ALA A 62 7.34 12.29 -1.27
N GLN A 63 6.72 13.45 -1.37
CA GLN A 63 7.29 14.67 -0.81
C GLN A 63 7.17 14.74 0.70
N ARG A 64 6.36 13.88 1.30
CA ARG A 64 6.04 13.94 2.72
C ARG A 64 6.56 12.77 3.54
N THR A 65 7.23 11.83 2.92
CA THR A 65 7.72 10.64 3.64
C THR A 65 8.98 10.10 2.98
N ASN A 66 9.81 9.40 3.75
CA ASN A 66 10.98 8.70 3.23
C ASN A 66 10.71 7.20 3.11
N VAL A 67 9.51 6.76 3.46
CA VAL A 67 9.15 5.35 3.36
C VAL A 67 9.01 4.97 1.88
N PRO A 68 9.48 3.79 1.46
CA PRO A 68 9.29 3.37 0.07
C PRO A 68 7.82 3.32 -0.31
N ILE A 69 7.49 3.82 -1.48
CA ILE A 69 6.12 3.91 -1.96
C ILE A 69 5.94 3.02 -3.18
N VAL A 70 4.87 2.25 -3.19
CA VAL A 70 4.50 1.42 -4.33
C VAL A 70 3.32 2.09 -5.03
N LYS A 71 3.55 2.52 -6.26
CA LYS A 71 2.52 3.20 -7.04
C LYS A 71 1.67 2.18 -7.77
N ILE A 72 0.36 2.23 -7.60
CA ILE A 72 -0.56 1.29 -8.24
C ILE A 72 -1.33 2.01 -9.33
N GLU A 73 -1.33 1.45 -10.53
CA GLU A 73 -2.04 2.04 -11.66
C GLU A 73 -3.50 1.64 -11.64
N ASN A 74 -3.79 0.41 -11.30
CA ASN A 74 -5.16 -0.09 -11.27
C ASN A 74 -5.40 -0.94 -10.03
N PHE A 75 -6.16 -0.42 -9.08
CA PHE A 75 -6.44 -1.13 -7.83
C PHE A 75 -7.22 -2.43 -8.03
N MET A 76 -7.89 -2.56 -9.15
CA MET A 76 -8.68 -3.77 -9.42
C MET A 76 -7.87 -4.84 -10.15
N ASP A 77 -6.63 -4.53 -10.52
CA ASP A 77 -5.79 -5.50 -11.23
C ASP A 77 -5.01 -6.35 -10.20
N ALA A 78 -5.51 -7.53 -9.92
CA ALA A 78 -4.89 -8.41 -8.94
C ALA A 78 -3.45 -8.81 -9.33
N ASN A 79 -3.17 -8.91 -10.62
CA ASN A 79 -1.83 -9.25 -11.07
C ASN A 79 -0.84 -8.14 -10.76
N GLU A 80 -1.24 -6.90 -10.96
CA GLU A 80 -0.39 -5.76 -10.64
C GLU A 80 -0.11 -5.71 -9.15
N LEU A 81 -1.16 -5.86 -8.34
CA LEU A 81 -1.02 -5.83 -6.90
C LEU A 81 -0.12 -6.95 -6.39
N GLU A 82 -0.33 -8.14 -6.89
CA GLU A 82 0.43 -9.31 -6.46
C GLU A 82 1.90 -9.16 -6.83
N THR A 83 2.19 -8.78 -8.07
CA THR A 83 3.55 -8.61 -8.53
C THR A 83 4.29 -7.57 -7.71
N LYS A 84 3.68 -6.41 -7.50
CA LYS A 84 4.32 -5.33 -6.76
C LYS A 84 4.48 -5.67 -5.28
N LEU A 85 3.50 -6.35 -4.71
CA LEU A 85 3.57 -6.77 -3.32
C LEU A 85 4.72 -7.75 -3.11
N ILE A 86 4.82 -8.77 -3.93
CA ILE A 86 5.87 -9.78 -3.81
C ILE A 86 7.24 -9.18 -4.03
N GLU A 87 7.39 -8.35 -5.06
CA GLU A 87 8.66 -7.71 -5.35
C GLU A 87 9.16 -6.87 -4.18
N ASN A 88 8.27 -6.17 -3.52
CA ASN A 88 8.66 -5.30 -2.42
C ASN A 88 8.84 -6.01 -1.09
N LEU A 89 8.22 -7.17 -0.90
CA LEU A 89 8.40 -7.95 0.32
C LEU A 89 9.55 -8.94 0.23
N LYS A 90 10.05 -9.21 -0.98
CA LYS A 90 11.08 -10.16 -1.16
C LYS A 90 12.44 -9.65 -1.00
N GLU A 91 12.63 -8.43 -0.57
CA GLU A 91 13.86 -7.88 -0.54
C GLU A 91 14.63 -8.15 0.56
N ASP A 92 14.94 -9.03 0.98
CA ASP A 92 15.90 -9.21 2.01
C ASP A 92 16.72 -10.40 1.75
#